data_a07a6e8da43b8afa359ae0786ea871f4
#
_entry.id   a07a6e8da43b8afa359ae0786ea871f4
#
_cell.length_a   1.000
_cell.length_b   1.000
_cell.length_c   1.000
_cell.angle_alpha   90.00
_cell.angle_beta   90.00
_cell.angle_gamma   90.00
#
_symmetry.space_group_name_H-M   'P 1'
#
loop_
_entity.id
_entity.type
_entity.pdbx_description
1 polymer ?
#
loop_
_entity_poly.entity_id
_entity_poly.type
_entity_poly.pdbx_seq_one_letter_code
_entity_poly.pdbx_strand_id
1 'polypeptide(L)'
;MQRSIAQQIVLKHIIGQGRFGEVHLGQWRSENVAVKIFSTRDEESWFRESEIYQTVMLRHENILGFIAADNKDIGTWTQLWLITDYHENGSLYDFLSKRTLAPKQLINMALSIATGLSHLHMPIVGTQGK
;
A
#
# COMPACT_ATOMS: atom_id res chain seq x y z
N MET A 1 -10.30 -3.55 26.23
CA MET A 1 -10.69 -3.70 24.81
C MET A 1 -9.56 -3.27 23.91
N GLN A 2 -9.27 -4.06 22.92
CA GLN A 2 -8.18 -3.80 22.01
C GLN A 2 -8.64 -2.88 20.87
N ARG A 3 -7.88 -1.83 20.60
CA ARG A 3 -8.19 -0.94 19.48
C ARG A 3 -7.81 -1.57 18.16
N SER A 4 -8.56 -1.27 17.11
CA SER A 4 -8.18 -1.64 15.76
C SER A 4 -6.95 -0.83 15.35
N ILE A 5 -6.25 -1.29 14.31
CA ILE A 5 -5.07 -0.57 13.83
C ILE A 5 -5.45 0.83 13.36
N ALA A 6 -6.57 0.95 12.66
CA ALA A 6 -7.02 2.25 12.17
C ALA A 6 -7.24 3.25 13.31
N GLN A 7 -7.72 2.78 14.46
CA GLN A 7 -7.93 3.65 15.62
C GLN A 7 -6.61 4.10 16.26
N GLN A 8 -5.54 3.38 16.03
CA GLN A 8 -4.24 3.68 16.61
C GLN A 8 -3.42 4.64 15.75
N ILE A 9 -3.82 4.87 14.51
CA ILE A 9 -3.04 5.67 13.57
C ILE A 9 -3.46 7.13 13.64
N VAL A 10 -2.49 8.02 13.70
CA VAL A 10 -2.71 9.46 13.63
C VAL A 10 -2.41 9.90 12.21
N LEU A 11 -3.42 10.40 11.52
CA LEU A 11 -3.24 10.93 10.17
C LEU A 11 -2.55 12.28 10.22
N LYS A 12 -1.61 12.51 9.32
CA LYS A 12 -0.85 13.75 9.26
C LYS A 12 -1.33 14.66 8.13
N HIS A 13 -1.14 14.24 6.89
CA HIS A 13 -1.55 15.05 5.74
C HIS A 13 -1.65 14.16 4.50
N ILE A 14 -2.34 14.68 3.50
CA ILE A 14 -2.51 13.97 2.23
C ILE A 14 -1.20 13.99 1.46
N ILE A 15 -0.78 12.82 0.96
CA ILE A 15 0.43 12.70 0.17
C ILE A 15 0.14 12.23 -1.26
N GLY A 16 -1.10 11.89 -1.55
CA GLY A 16 -1.49 11.49 -2.89
C GLY A 16 -2.99 11.42 -3.02
N GLN A 17 -3.47 11.58 -4.24
CA GLN A 17 -4.88 11.42 -4.55
C GLN A 17 -4.99 10.55 -5.79
N GLY A 18 -5.86 9.58 -5.73
CA GLY A 18 -6.07 8.68 -6.83
C GLY A 18 -7.54 8.57 -7.18
N ARG A 19 -7.80 7.69 -8.13
CA ARG A 19 -9.15 7.47 -8.64
C ARG A 19 -10.08 6.92 -7.58
N PHE A 20 -9.56 6.10 -6.67
CA PHE A 20 -10.37 5.38 -5.70
C PHE A 20 -10.30 5.95 -4.29
N GLY A 21 -9.50 6.98 -4.07
CA GLY A 21 -9.39 7.56 -2.75
C GLY A 21 -8.14 8.40 -2.58
N GLU A 22 -7.88 8.74 -1.34
CA GLU A 22 -6.75 9.57 -0.95
C GLU A 22 -5.73 8.74 -0.20
N VAL A 23 -4.46 9.10 -0.35
CA VAL A 23 -3.39 8.48 0.44
C VAL A 23 -2.88 9.53 1.41
N HIS A 24 -2.84 9.18 2.68
CA HIS A 24 -2.38 10.05 3.75
C HIS A 24 -1.08 9.51 4.35
N LEU A 25 -0.23 10.41 4.78
CA LEU A 25 0.84 10.05 5.68
C LEU A 25 0.22 9.85 7.06
N GLY A 26 0.49 8.74 7.69
CA GLY A 26 0.04 8.47 9.04
C GLY A 26 1.21 8.09 9.93
N GLN A 27 0.95 8.06 11.22
CA GLN A 27 1.95 7.63 12.19
C GLN A 27 1.35 6.54 13.07
N TRP A 28 2.04 5.42 13.13
CA TRP A 28 1.62 4.28 13.92
C TRP A 28 2.83 3.73 14.68
N ARG A 29 2.71 3.69 16.02
CA ARG A 29 3.81 3.21 16.88
C ARG A 29 5.12 3.92 16.58
N SER A 30 5.03 5.24 16.43
CA SER A 30 6.19 6.12 16.17
C SER A 30 6.83 5.92 14.79
N GLU A 31 6.17 5.18 13.91
CA GLU A 31 6.68 4.99 12.55
C GLU A 31 5.71 5.58 11.53
N ASN A 32 6.27 6.08 10.45
CA ASN A 32 5.46 6.60 9.36
C ASN A 32 4.87 5.45 8.55
N VAL A 33 3.61 5.57 8.20
CA VAL A 33 2.90 4.61 7.35
C VAL A 33 2.11 5.37 6.30
N ALA A 34 1.78 4.69 5.21
CA ALA A 34 0.89 5.24 4.20
C ALA A 34 -0.50 4.65 4.42
N VAL A 35 -1.51 5.51 4.39
CA VAL A 35 -2.90 5.09 4.62
C VAL A 35 -3.71 5.49 3.41
N LYS A 36 -4.17 4.50 2.66
CA LYS A 36 -5.07 4.75 1.53
C LYS A 36 -6.49 4.60 2.05
N ILE A 37 -7.26 5.67 1.90
CA ILE A 37 -8.65 5.73 2.39
C ILE A 37 -9.56 5.67 1.19
N PHE A 38 -10.39 4.63 1.13
CA PHE A 38 -11.35 4.43 0.05
C PHE A 38 -12.72 4.94 0.50
N SER A 39 -13.50 5.46 -0.44
CA SER A 39 -14.89 5.76 -0.14
C SER A 39 -15.68 4.45 -0.13
N THR A 40 -16.84 4.46 0.53
CA THR A 40 -17.65 3.25 0.63
C THR A 40 -18.14 2.75 -0.74
N ARG A 41 -18.29 3.65 -1.71
CA ARG A 41 -18.69 3.22 -3.05
C ARG A 41 -17.57 2.46 -3.77
N ASP A 42 -16.33 2.53 -3.26
CA ASP A 42 -15.19 1.82 -3.82
C ASP A 42 -14.82 0.61 -2.99
N GLU A 43 -15.78 0.07 -2.26
CA GLU A 43 -15.57 -1.09 -1.38
C GLU A 43 -14.99 -2.29 -2.13
N GLU A 44 -15.45 -2.53 -3.35
CA GLU A 44 -14.93 -3.64 -4.15
C GLU A 44 -13.44 -3.48 -4.43
N SER A 45 -13.02 -2.26 -4.75
CA SER A 45 -11.60 -1.98 -5.02
C SER A 45 -10.76 -2.20 -3.78
N TRP A 46 -11.25 -1.71 -2.62
CA TRP A 46 -10.59 -1.90 -1.34
C TRP A 46 -10.46 -3.39 -1.01
N PHE A 47 -11.56 -4.12 -1.15
CA PHE A 47 -11.58 -5.55 -0.83
C PHE A 47 -10.62 -6.33 -1.73
N ARG A 48 -10.65 -6.04 -3.03
CA ARG A 48 -9.77 -6.73 -3.99
C ARG A 48 -8.29 -6.45 -3.71
N GLU A 49 -7.97 -5.20 -3.46
CA GLU A 49 -6.58 -4.80 -3.19
C GLU A 49 -6.07 -5.45 -1.90
N SER A 50 -6.88 -5.42 -0.85
CA SER A 50 -6.48 -6.01 0.43
C SER A 50 -6.38 -7.53 0.32
N GLU A 51 -7.27 -8.17 -0.45
CA GLU A 51 -7.24 -9.61 -0.63
C GLU A 51 -5.98 -10.06 -1.36
N ILE A 52 -5.55 -9.31 -2.36
CA ILE A 52 -4.32 -9.63 -3.08
C ILE A 52 -3.14 -9.65 -2.12
N TYR A 53 -3.01 -8.62 -1.29
CA TYR A 53 -1.90 -8.56 -0.32
C TYR A 53 -1.97 -9.73 0.68
N GLN A 54 -3.15 -10.09 1.14
CA GLN A 54 -3.30 -11.12 2.15
C GLN A 54 -3.16 -12.53 1.60
N THR A 55 -3.63 -12.74 0.37
CA THR A 55 -3.67 -14.08 -0.21
C THR A 55 -2.30 -14.58 -0.64
N VAL A 56 -1.47 -13.71 -1.18
CA VAL A 56 -0.21 -14.14 -1.78
C VAL A 56 0.99 -13.96 -0.86
N MET A 57 0.76 -13.61 0.40
CA MET A 57 1.84 -13.44 1.38
C MET A 57 2.96 -12.59 0.82
N LEU A 58 2.64 -11.34 0.50
CA LEU A 58 3.50 -10.47 -0.28
C LEU A 58 4.64 -9.81 0.48
N ARG A 59 5.26 -10.50 1.42
CA ARG A 59 6.46 -9.95 2.04
C ARG A 59 7.64 -10.19 1.12
N HIS A 60 7.99 -9.18 0.37
CA HIS A 60 9.09 -9.23 -0.58
C HIS A 60 9.70 -7.84 -0.67
N GLU A 61 11.02 -7.77 -0.75
CA GLU A 61 11.72 -6.48 -0.72
C GLU A 61 11.40 -5.58 -1.91
N ASN A 62 10.89 -6.13 -3.01
CA ASN A 62 10.56 -5.37 -4.21
C ASN A 62 9.06 -5.14 -4.36
N ILE A 63 8.29 -5.41 -3.32
CA ILE A 63 6.85 -5.17 -3.30
C ILE A 63 6.51 -4.31 -2.09
N LEU A 64 5.60 -3.35 -2.30
CA LEU A 64 5.15 -2.48 -1.22
C LEU A 64 4.67 -3.31 -0.03
N GLY A 65 5.22 -3.02 1.14
CA GLY A 65 4.89 -3.78 2.33
C GLY A 65 3.49 -3.49 2.84
N PHE A 66 2.68 -4.52 2.94
CA PHE A 66 1.32 -4.42 3.45
C PHE A 66 1.33 -4.59 4.97
N ILE A 67 0.61 -3.73 5.66
CA ILE A 67 0.50 -3.80 7.11
C ILE A 67 -0.87 -4.33 7.51
N ALA A 68 -1.93 -3.70 7.01
CA ALA A 68 -3.28 -4.12 7.37
C ALA A 68 -4.33 -3.49 6.47
N ALA A 69 -5.49 -4.12 6.41
CA ALA A 69 -6.72 -3.53 5.90
C ALA A 69 -7.67 -3.41 7.07
N ASP A 70 -8.32 -2.28 7.22
CA ASP A 70 -9.17 -2.04 8.38
C ASP A 70 -10.28 -1.07 8.00
N ASN A 71 -11.28 -0.96 8.87
CA ASN A 71 -12.30 0.06 8.72
C ASN A 71 -12.26 0.99 9.92
N LYS A 72 -12.57 2.24 9.66
CA LYS A 72 -12.64 3.23 10.74
C LYS A 72 -14.01 3.88 10.73
N ASP A 73 -14.71 3.71 11.84
CA ASP A 73 -16.00 4.34 12.05
C ASP A 73 -15.77 5.80 12.46
N ILE A 74 -16.30 6.73 11.68
CA ILE A 74 -16.15 8.15 11.98
C ILE A 74 -17.50 8.81 12.29
N GLY A 75 -18.43 8.03 12.81
CA GLY A 75 -19.73 8.50 13.27
C GLY A 75 -20.83 8.22 12.28
N THR A 76 -20.96 9.07 11.25
CA THR A 76 -22.04 8.94 10.28
C THR A 76 -21.76 7.92 9.18
N TRP A 77 -20.48 7.59 8.96
CA TRP A 77 -20.11 6.58 7.97
C TRP A 77 -18.82 5.90 8.39
N THR A 78 -18.47 4.85 7.64
CA THR A 78 -17.26 4.08 7.88
C THR A 78 -16.30 4.29 6.72
N GLN A 79 -15.04 4.53 7.03
CA GLN A 79 -13.97 4.60 6.04
C GLN A 79 -13.30 3.25 5.91
N LEU A 80 -12.85 2.93 4.70
CA LEU A 80 -12.13 1.69 4.41
C LEU A 80 -10.65 2.05 4.21
N TRP A 81 -9.80 1.48 5.05
CA TRP A 81 -8.38 1.83 5.10
C TRP A 81 -7.51 0.69 4.62
N LEU A 82 -6.49 1.03 3.84
CA LEU A 82 -5.43 0.11 3.46
C LEU A 82 -4.13 0.73 3.94
N ILE A 83 -3.43 0.04 4.82
CA ILE A 83 -2.24 0.57 5.48
C ILE A 83 -1.02 -0.18 4.97
N THR A 84 -0.04 0.58 4.48
CA THR A 84 1.19 0.03 3.91
C THR A 84 2.40 0.79 4.43
N ASP A 85 3.57 0.28 4.11
CA ASP A 85 4.80 0.99 4.39
C ASP A 85 4.77 2.34 3.67
N TYR A 86 5.43 3.32 4.30
CA TYR A 86 5.59 4.64 3.70
C TYR A 86 6.97 4.76 3.07
N HIS A 87 7.01 5.27 1.85
CA HIS A 87 8.25 5.52 1.12
C HIS A 87 8.34 7.03 0.84
N GLU A 88 9.33 7.66 1.45
CA GLU A 88 9.45 9.12 1.41
C GLU A 88 9.72 9.68 0.02
N ASN A 89 10.28 8.88 -0.87
CA ASN A 89 10.55 9.32 -2.24
C ASN A 89 9.32 9.33 -3.13
N GLY A 90 8.20 8.83 -2.59
CA GLY A 90 6.94 8.81 -3.33
C GLY A 90 6.88 7.70 -4.37
N SER A 91 6.05 7.92 -5.37
CA SER A 91 5.91 6.97 -6.47
C SER A 91 7.13 7.02 -7.39
N LEU A 92 7.24 6.02 -8.27
CA LEU A 92 8.28 6.01 -9.30
C LEU A 92 8.16 7.26 -10.18
N TYR A 93 6.94 7.66 -10.50
CA TYR A 93 6.70 8.87 -11.27
C TYR A 93 7.27 10.11 -10.56
N ASP A 94 6.99 10.24 -9.26
CA ASP A 94 7.48 11.37 -8.47
C ASP A 94 9.00 11.39 -8.44
N PHE A 95 9.59 10.22 -8.22
CA PHE A 95 11.04 10.08 -8.14
C PHE A 95 11.72 10.47 -9.45
N LEU A 96 11.21 9.95 -10.57
CA LEU A 96 11.78 10.21 -11.89
C LEU A 96 11.53 11.64 -12.36
N SER A 97 10.46 12.26 -11.89
CA SER A 97 10.16 13.65 -12.25
C SER A 97 11.17 14.64 -11.67
N LYS A 98 11.85 14.25 -10.60
CA LYS A 98 12.79 15.14 -9.91
C LYS A 98 14.25 14.80 -10.15
N ARG A 99 14.53 13.70 -10.84
CA ARG A 99 15.90 13.21 -10.98
C ARG A 99 16.15 12.61 -12.35
N THR A 100 17.40 12.71 -12.78
CA THR A 100 17.89 11.99 -13.94
C THR A 100 18.70 10.81 -13.42
N LEU A 101 18.45 9.63 -13.95
CA LEU A 101 19.13 8.42 -13.51
C LEU A 101 20.29 8.09 -14.44
N ALA A 102 21.42 7.67 -13.85
CA ALA A 102 22.51 7.08 -14.61
C ALA A 102 22.04 5.72 -15.17
N PRO A 103 22.60 5.26 -16.29
CA PRO A 103 22.19 3.97 -16.87
C PRO A 103 22.22 2.81 -15.89
N LYS A 104 23.23 2.76 -15.02
CA LYS A 104 23.34 1.69 -14.03
C LYS A 104 22.17 1.72 -13.02
N GLN A 105 21.78 2.92 -12.60
CA GLN A 105 20.66 3.08 -11.68
C GLN A 105 19.36 2.66 -12.34
N LEU A 106 19.19 3.00 -13.61
CA LEU A 106 17.99 2.63 -14.36
C LEU A 106 17.88 1.12 -14.49
N ILE A 107 18.99 0.45 -14.78
CA ILE A 107 19.02 -1.01 -14.89
C ILE A 107 18.69 -1.66 -13.55
N ASN A 108 19.27 -1.17 -12.47
CA ASN A 108 18.99 -1.70 -11.13
C ASN A 108 17.51 -1.52 -10.77
N MET A 109 16.95 -0.39 -11.10
CA MET A 109 15.53 -0.12 -10.83
C MET A 109 14.63 -1.04 -11.66
N ALA A 110 14.96 -1.20 -12.95
CA ALA A 110 14.20 -2.12 -13.80
C ALA A 110 14.28 -3.55 -13.30
N LEU A 111 15.46 -3.97 -12.81
CA LEU A 111 15.63 -5.31 -12.25
C LEU A 111 14.77 -5.47 -10.98
N SER A 112 14.74 -4.48 -10.12
CA SER A 112 13.90 -4.52 -8.91
C SER A 112 12.43 -4.66 -9.27
N ILE A 113 11.96 -3.90 -10.25
CA ILE A 113 10.57 -3.98 -10.72
C ILE A 113 10.28 -5.37 -11.26
N ALA A 114 11.17 -5.89 -12.10
CA ALA A 114 10.99 -7.21 -12.71
C ALA A 114 10.99 -8.31 -11.64
N THR A 115 11.85 -8.18 -10.64
CA THR A 115 11.93 -9.17 -9.55
C THR A 115 10.64 -9.18 -8.74
N GLY A 116 10.12 -7.99 -8.40
CA GLY A 116 8.84 -7.89 -7.69
C GLY A 116 7.69 -8.48 -8.51
N LEU A 117 7.64 -8.16 -9.78
CA LEU A 117 6.60 -8.65 -10.67
C LEU A 117 6.69 -10.17 -10.82
N SER A 118 7.90 -10.70 -10.92
CA SER A 118 8.12 -12.14 -10.99
C SER A 118 7.57 -12.84 -9.74
N HIS A 119 7.79 -12.24 -8.58
CA HIS A 119 7.27 -12.79 -7.33
C HIS A 119 5.74 -12.84 -7.33
N LEU A 120 5.10 -11.79 -7.84
CA LEU A 120 3.65 -11.73 -7.93
C LEU A 120 3.08 -12.83 -8.84
N HIS A 121 3.84 -13.21 -9.85
CA HIS A 121 3.39 -14.21 -10.81
C HIS A 121 3.79 -15.62 -10.43
N MET A 122 4.49 -15.80 -9.32
CA MET A 122 4.93 -17.11 -8.89
C MET A 122 3.75 -17.92 -8.33
N PRO A 123 3.62 -19.20 -8.72
CA PRO A 123 2.57 -20.04 -8.14
C PRO A 123 2.77 -20.20 -6.64
N ILE A 124 1.71 -20.09 -5.88
CA ILE A 124 1.75 -20.28 -4.44
C ILE A 124 1.00 -21.54 -4.08
N VAL A 125 1.75 -22.48 -3.53
CA VAL A 125 1.20 -23.79 -3.18
C VAL A 125 0.13 -23.63 -2.10
N GLY A 126 -1.02 -24.24 -2.33
CA GLY A 126 -2.11 -24.25 -1.35
C GLY A 126 -3.08 -23.08 -1.43
N THR A 127 -2.77 -22.07 -2.22
CA THR A 127 -3.65 -20.90 -2.34
C THR A 127 -4.38 -20.83 -3.66
N GLN A 128 -3.91 -21.54 -4.67
CA GLN A 128 -4.55 -21.54 -5.98
C GLN A 128 -5.64 -22.57 -5.95
N GLY A 129 -6.77 -22.15 -6.13
CA GLY A 129 -7.84 -23.09 -6.23
C GLY A 129 -7.70 -23.91 -7.43
N LYS A 130 -7.42 -24.25 -7.55
CA LYS A 130 -7.18 -24.58 -8.65
C LYS A 130 -7.59 -24.95 -9.20
#